data_b914754527516b6a8c5f14e3daf989c5
#
_entry.id   b914754527516b6a8c5f14e3daf989c5
#
_cell.length_a   1.000
_cell.length_b   1.000
_cell.length_c   1.000
_cell.angle_alpha   90.00
_cell.angle_beta   90.00
_cell.angle_gamma   90.00
#
_symmetry.space_group_name_H-M   'P 1'
#
loop_
_entity.id
_entity.type
_entity.pdbx_description
1 polymer ?
#
loop_
_entity_poly.entity_id
_entity_poly.type
_entity_poly.pdbx_seq_one_letter_code
_entity_poly.pdbx_strand_id
1 'polypeptide(L)'
;MKLQASWSLIAVALLAFRADADGTAWDLEIVPLKPGIYLLQRPEPLRQPVEGNVLVIVNERDVVVFEGGGMPIAADNAIRLIRSITSKPVSHLVNSHWHGDHNLGNQVYRAEYPGITIVAHPATRAAMLGPPFKYVTEFDKDVGPTITEWTALKEKGELSERRSRLLDDLNLLLTDAKRIAVTPPDLTVADELVLHRGEREIHIRHLGKGNTEGDLVLWLPRERIVATGDLVVHPIPYGFGSFPREWIDTLAGIEALDFELLVPGHGEVQRDRSYLELLRTMLAAMRVQAADAVAKGLDLEATRKALDFSAFAPKFPQDDMGKRLFEAWWTSPISRSLWLEASGKPIVQADAGENN
;
A
#
# COMPACT_ATOMS: atom_id res chain seq x y z
N MET A 1 -51.83 21.12 21.65
CA MET A 1 -50.58 20.66 22.30
C MET A 1 -49.63 20.16 21.23
N LYS A 2 -48.62 20.96 20.90
CA LYS A 2 -47.60 20.59 19.92
C LYS A 2 -46.38 20.02 20.70
N LEU A 3 -46.08 18.76 20.52
CA LEU A 3 -44.81 18.17 21.02
C LEU A 3 -43.69 18.57 20.09
N GLN A 4 -42.77 19.37 20.60
CA GLN A 4 -41.49 19.63 19.96
C GLN A 4 -40.56 18.47 20.28
N ALA A 5 -40.07 17.74 19.25
CA ALA A 5 -39.01 16.78 19.38
C ALA A 5 -37.68 17.54 19.33
N SER A 6 -36.95 17.54 20.44
CA SER A 6 -35.60 18.07 20.57
C SER A 6 -34.59 17.08 19.96
N TRP A 7 -33.96 17.48 18.88
CA TRP A 7 -32.81 16.78 18.30
C TRP A 7 -31.57 17.18 19.09
N SER A 8 -31.08 16.27 19.92
CA SER A 8 -29.76 16.42 20.55
C SER A 8 -28.67 16.18 19.52
N LEU A 9 -28.04 17.24 19.09
CA LEU A 9 -26.76 17.19 18.35
C LEU A 9 -25.68 16.66 19.28
N ILE A 10 -25.31 15.40 19.11
CA ILE A 10 -24.05 14.85 19.67
C ILE A 10 -22.93 15.40 18.82
N ALA A 11 -22.28 16.44 19.30
CA ALA A 11 -21.00 16.90 18.76
C ALA A 11 -19.94 15.85 19.11
N VAL A 12 -19.58 15.03 18.13
CA VAL A 12 -18.38 14.19 18.21
C VAL A 12 -17.20 15.14 18.11
N ALA A 13 -16.56 15.40 19.25
CA ALA A 13 -15.29 16.11 19.28
C ALA A 13 -14.24 15.27 18.55
N LEU A 14 -13.86 15.71 17.36
CA LEU A 14 -12.71 15.20 16.61
C LEU A 14 -11.46 15.58 17.41
N LEU A 15 -11.00 14.68 18.29
CA LEU A 15 -9.63 14.70 18.77
C LEU A 15 -8.73 14.23 17.62
N ALA A 16 -8.31 15.18 16.80
CA ALA A 16 -7.16 14.96 15.93
C ALA A 16 -5.95 14.79 16.86
N PHE A 17 -5.59 13.54 17.12
CA PHE A 17 -4.25 13.25 17.65
C PHE A 17 -3.28 13.64 16.52
N ARG A 18 -2.62 14.79 16.65
CA ARG A 18 -1.42 15.08 15.88
C ARG A 18 -0.41 14.01 16.27
N ALA A 19 0.07 13.23 15.30
CA ALA A 19 1.25 12.42 15.51
C ALA A 19 2.37 13.36 15.97
N ASP A 20 2.94 13.10 17.13
CA ASP A 20 4.08 13.85 17.61
C ASP A 20 5.22 13.69 16.60
N ALA A 21 6.00 14.77 16.40
CA ALA A 21 7.17 14.74 15.51
C ALA A 21 8.20 13.67 15.93
N ASP A 22 8.03 13.06 17.08
CA ASP A 22 8.88 12.03 17.69
C ASP A 22 8.38 10.60 17.47
N GLY A 23 7.26 10.37 16.76
CA GLY A 23 6.69 9.05 16.51
C GLY A 23 7.56 8.16 15.58
N THR A 24 7.26 6.85 15.59
CA THR A 24 7.94 5.85 14.75
C THR A 24 7.36 5.80 13.33
N ALA A 25 8.06 5.11 12.41
CA ALA A 25 7.59 4.88 11.06
C ALA A 25 6.28 4.08 10.99
N TRP A 26 5.86 3.41 12.04
CA TRP A 26 4.67 2.55 12.13
C TRP A 26 3.53 3.16 12.94
N ASP A 27 3.63 4.43 13.30
CA ASP A 27 2.53 5.12 13.96
C ASP A 27 1.44 5.48 12.94
N LEU A 28 0.21 5.13 13.29
CA LEU A 28 -0.98 5.32 12.48
C LEU A 28 -1.96 6.25 13.20
N GLU A 29 -2.71 7.01 12.44
CA GLU A 29 -3.83 7.82 12.94
C GLU A 29 -5.15 7.31 12.38
N ILE A 30 -6.24 7.53 13.13
CA ILE A 30 -7.59 7.14 12.72
C ILE A 30 -8.20 8.27 11.90
N VAL A 31 -8.51 8.00 10.64
CA VAL A 31 -9.25 8.89 9.74
C VAL A 31 -10.66 8.33 9.50
N PRO A 32 -11.71 8.90 10.07
CA PRO A 32 -13.08 8.48 9.82
C PRO A 32 -13.48 8.78 8.36
N LEU A 33 -13.98 7.77 7.62
CA LEU A 33 -14.41 7.94 6.22
C LEU A 33 -15.94 8.04 6.10
N LYS A 34 -16.65 7.07 6.63
CA LYS A 34 -18.11 6.95 6.67
C LYS A 34 -18.51 6.26 7.98
N PRO A 35 -19.80 6.24 8.36
CA PRO A 35 -20.24 5.53 9.57
C PRO A 35 -19.80 4.06 9.60
N GLY A 36 -18.98 3.70 10.60
CA GLY A 36 -18.40 2.38 10.77
C GLY A 36 -17.24 2.04 9.81
N ILE A 37 -16.70 3.01 9.09
CA ILE A 37 -15.57 2.82 8.19
C ILE A 37 -14.47 3.82 8.53
N TYR A 38 -13.28 3.30 8.80
CA TYR A 38 -12.13 4.06 9.26
C TYR A 38 -10.90 3.66 8.45
N LEU A 39 -10.05 4.63 8.15
CA LEU A 39 -8.72 4.41 7.63
C LEU A 39 -7.73 4.61 8.77
N LEU A 40 -6.87 3.65 8.98
CA LEU A 40 -5.66 3.83 9.77
C LEU A 40 -4.57 4.22 8.80
N GLN A 41 -4.14 5.46 8.87
CA GLN A 41 -3.25 6.09 7.92
C GLN A 41 -1.99 6.58 8.58
N ARG A 42 -0.89 6.46 7.88
CA ARG A 42 0.37 7.05 8.27
C ARG A 42 0.36 8.56 7.99
N PRO A 43 0.72 9.43 8.97
CA PRO A 43 0.73 10.88 8.77
C PRO A 43 1.74 11.36 7.73
N GLU A 44 2.87 10.66 7.60
CA GLU A 44 3.97 11.01 6.69
C GLU A 44 4.10 9.95 5.57
N PRO A 45 3.37 10.06 4.44
CA PRO A 45 3.33 8.99 3.44
C PRO A 45 4.67 8.72 2.75
N LEU A 46 5.60 9.68 2.74
CA LEU A 46 6.94 9.54 2.15
C LEU A 46 8.02 9.15 3.16
N ARG A 47 7.68 8.92 4.44
CA ARG A 47 8.64 8.46 5.45
C ARG A 47 9.01 7.01 5.16
N GLN A 48 10.27 6.66 5.36
CA GLN A 48 10.79 5.30 5.25
C GLN A 48 11.08 4.73 6.65
N PRO A 49 11.01 3.40 6.83
CA PRO A 49 10.44 2.41 5.89
C PRO A 49 8.97 2.68 5.55
N VAL A 50 8.54 2.26 4.36
CA VAL A 50 7.15 2.46 3.93
C VAL A 50 6.17 1.61 4.76
N GLU A 51 4.94 2.09 4.92
CA GLU A 51 3.87 1.39 5.62
C GLU A 51 2.54 1.60 4.89
N GLY A 52 1.81 0.53 4.67
CA GLY A 52 0.52 0.56 3.98
C GLY A 52 -0.61 1.16 4.83
N ASN A 53 -1.60 1.71 4.16
CA ASN A 53 -2.88 2.10 4.75
C ASN A 53 -3.66 0.86 5.18
N VAL A 54 -4.39 0.93 6.30
CA VAL A 54 -5.24 -0.16 6.79
C VAL A 54 -6.70 0.31 6.84
N LEU A 55 -7.57 -0.28 6.00
CA LEU A 55 -9.00 0.05 6.02
C LEU A 55 -9.74 -0.86 7.01
N VAL A 56 -10.50 -0.26 7.92
CA VAL A 56 -11.26 -0.94 8.98
C VAL A 56 -12.75 -0.77 8.74
N ILE A 57 -13.47 -1.86 8.58
CA ILE A 57 -14.91 -1.90 8.31
C ILE A 57 -15.61 -2.57 9.50
N VAL A 58 -16.22 -1.75 10.35
CA VAL A 58 -16.96 -2.20 11.53
C VAL A 58 -18.39 -2.52 11.12
N ASN A 59 -18.75 -3.79 11.18
CA ASN A 59 -20.09 -4.29 10.89
C ASN A 59 -20.92 -4.48 12.17
N GLU A 60 -22.11 -5.07 12.08
CA GLU A 60 -22.96 -5.31 13.23
C GLU A 60 -22.31 -6.24 14.29
N ARG A 61 -21.63 -7.32 13.85
CA ARG A 61 -21.11 -8.37 14.73
C ARG A 61 -19.60 -8.54 14.65
N ASP A 62 -18.95 -8.08 13.58
CA ASP A 62 -17.54 -8.30 13.30
C ASP A 62 -16.87 -7.06 12.69
N VAL A 63 -15.57 -7.19 12.49
CA VAL A 63 -14.75 -6.25 11.73
C VAL A 63 -14.13 -6.98 10.55
N VAL A 64 -14.13 -6.35 9.38
CA VAL A 64 -13.33 -6.74 8.22
C VAL A 64 -12.21 -5.71 8.06
N VAL A 65 -10.99 -6.18 7.91
CA VAL A 65 -9.80 -5.34 7.73
C VAL A 65 -9.24 -5.58 6.33
N PHE A 66 -8.87 -4.53 5.64
CA PHE A 66 -8.13 -4.58 4.38
C PHE A 66 -6.75 -4.02 4.64
N GLU A 67 -5.71 -4.83 4.41
CA GLU A 67 -4.29 -4.74 4.72
C GLU A 67 -3.91 -5.08 6.17
N GLY A 68 -2.85 -5.87 6.30
CA GLY A 68 -2.36 -6.40 7.58
C GLY A 68 -1.23 -5.59 8.21
N GLY A 69 -0.73 -4.57 7.51
CA GLY A 69 0.45 -3.79 7.92
C GLY A 69 1.78 -4.45 7.57
N GLY A 70 2.81 -3.64 7.51
CA GLY A 70 4.14 -3.99 7.00
C GLY A 70 5.09 -4.62 7.99
N MET A 71 4.78 -4.60 9.26
CA MET A 71 5.61 -5.18 10.32
C MET A 71 4.71 -5.65 11.48
N PRO A 72 5.19 -6.57 12.33
CA PRO A 72 4.45 -6.94 13.55
C PRO A 72 4.06 -5.75 14.43
N ILE A 73 4.94 -4.76 14.59
CA ILE A 73 4.66 -3.52 15.36
C ILE A 73 3.55 -2.68 14.71
N ALA A 74 3.48 -2.63 13.37
CA ALA A 74 2.41 -1.95 12.65
C ALA A 74 1.05 -2.60 12.93
N ALA A 75 1.00 -3.93 12.88
CA ALA A 75 -0.22 -4.69 13.21
C ALA A 75 -0.62 -4.53 14.67
N ASP A 76 0.34 -4.53 15.62
CA ASP A 76 0.05 -4.24 17.04
C ASP A 76 -0.59 -2.86 17.20
N ASN A 77 -0.06 -1.84 16.51
CA ASN A 77 -0.61 -0.48 16.51
C ASN A 77 -2.00 -0.44 15.89
N ALA A 78 -2.20 -1.07 14.73
CA ALA A 78 -3.49 -1.15 14.06
C ALA A 78 -4.55 -1.84 14.96
N ILE A 79 -4.23 -2.98 15.56
CA ILE A 79 -5.13 -3.70 16.48
C ILE A 79 -5.47 -2.85 17.70
N ARG A 80 -4.50 -2.14 18.27
CA ARG A 80 -4.73 -1.20 19.39
C ARG A 80 -5.71 -0.09 18.99
N LEU A 81 -5.57 0.47 17.80
CA LEU A 81 -6.47 1.49 17.27
C LEU A 81 -7.87 0.91 16.97
N ILE A 82 -7.97 -0.29 16.36
CA ILE A 82 -9.24 -0.99 16.13
C ILE A 82 -9.97 -1.19 17.46
N ARG A 83 -9.27 -1.61 18.51
CA ARG A 83 -9.85 -1.80 19.86
C ARG A 83 -10.34 -0.50 20.50
N SER A 84 -9.76 0.64 20.14
CA SER A 84 -10.27 1.95 20.59
C SER A 84 -11.56 2.35 19.87
N ILE A 85 -11.82 1.80 18.68
CA ILE A 85 -13.03 2.04 17.89
C ILE A 85 -14.15 1.08 18.31
N THR A 86 -13.82 -0.21 18.52
CA THR A 86 -14.82 -1.26 18.76
C THR A 86 -14.25 -2.44 19.53
N SER A 87 -15.11 -3.12 20.30
CA SER A 87 -14.78 -4.40 20.97
C SER A 87 -15.09 -5.64 20.12
N LYS A 88 -15.61 -5.46 18.89
CA LYS A 88 -15.96 -6.57 17.99
C LYS A 88 -14.72 -7.26 17.46
N PRO A 89 -14.75 -8.60 17.26
CA PRO A 89 -13.60 -9.34 16.73
C PRO A 89 -13.37 -9.03 15.25
N VAL A 90 -12.12 -9.05 14.82
CA VAL A 90 -11.78 -9.09 13.40
C VAL A 90 -12.02 -10.50 12.87
N SER A 91 -12.94 -10.63 11.92
CA SER A 91 -13.32 -11.91 11.33
C SER A 91 -12.57 -12.23 10.04
N HIS A 92 -12.24 -11.20 9.26
CA HIS A 92 -11.53 -11.30 7.98
C HIS A 92 -10.44 -10.25 7.90
N LEU A 93 -9.28 -10.68 7.40
CA LEU A 93 -8.18 -9.83 6.97
C LEU A 93 -7.96 -10.07 5.47
N VAL A 94 -8.00 -9.04 4.67
CA VAL A 94 -7.79 -9.12 3.22
C VAL A 94 -6.46 -8.48 2.89
N ASN A 95 -5.54 -9.21 2.27
CA ASN A 95 -4.33 -8.64 1.70
C ASN A 95 -4.58 -8.33 0.23
N SER A 96 -4.32 -7.09 -0.18
CA SER A 96 -4.47 -6.69 -1.57
C SER A 96 -3.48 -7.43 -2.47
N HIS A 97 -2.21 -7.52 -2.05
CA HIS A 97 -1.14 -8.13 -2.81
C HIS A 97 -0.03 -8.69 -1.90
N TRP A 98 1.07 -9.16 -2.50
CA TRP A 98 2.10 -9.90 -1.76
C TRP A 98 3.21 -9.04 -1.14
N HIS A 99 3.35 -7.74 -1.44
CA HIS A 99 4.41 -6.93 -0.83
C HIS A 99 4.29 -6.89 0.69
N GLY A 100 5.45 -6.94 1.36
CA GLY A 100 5.52 -7.18 2.80
C GLY A 100 4.86 -6.09 3.64
N ASP A 101 4.91 -4.85 3.19
CA ASP A 101 4.32 -3.69 3.86
C ASP A 101 2.77 -3.71 3.93
N HIS A 102 2.14 -4.76 3.38
CA HIS A 102 0.69 -5.02 3.45
C HIS A 102 0.33 -6.30 4.22
N ASN A 103 1.30 -7.19 4.54
CA ASN A 103 0.95 -8.52 5.05
C ASN A 103 1.92 -9.11 6.10
N LEU A 104 3.07 -8.47 6.40
CA LEU A 104 3.97 -8.96 7.45
C LEU A 104 3.40 -8.85 8.87
N GLY A 105 2.26 -8.18 9.05
CA GLY A 105 1.49 -8.16 10.27
C GLY A 105 0.47 -9.30 10.42
N ASN A 106 0.25 -10.13 9.39
CA ASN A 106 -0.79 -11.17 9.38
C ASN A 106 -0.73 -12.10 10.61
N GLN A 107 0.45 -12.50 11.06
CA GLN A 107 0.61 -13.37 12.23
C GLN A 107 0.10 -12.74 13.52
N VAL A 108 0.18 -11.42 13.65
CA VAL A 108 -0.29 -10.70 14.84
C VAL A 108 -1.82 -10.73 14.90
N TYR A 109 -2.48 -10.44 13.76
CA TYR A 109 -3.93 -10.59 13.66
C TYR A 109 -4.37 -12.03 13.93
N ARG A 110 -3.64 -13.03 13.43
CA ARG A 110 -3.93 -14.46 13.66
C ARG A 110 -3.83 -14.83 15.13
N ALA A 111 -2.81 -14.33 15.81
CA ALA A 111 -2.61 -14.61 17.23
C ALA A 111 -3.69 -13.94 18.08
N GLU A 112 -4.08 -12.70 17.74
CA GLU A 112 -5.07 -11.92 18.46
C GLU A 112 -6.51 -12.41 18.23
N TYR A 113 -6.80 -12.87 16.99
CA TYR A 113 -8.11 -13.35 16.56
C TYR A 113 -7.99 -14.75 15.97
N PRO A 114 -7.92 -15.84 16.79
CA PRO A 114 -7.66 -17.20 16.31
C PRO A 114 -8.67 -17.73 15.27
N GLY A 115 -9.87 -17.12 15.21
CA GLY A 115 -10.90 -17.45 14.23
C GLY A 115 -10.87 -16.63 12.94
N ILE A 116 -9.85 -15.77 12.75
CA ILE A 116 -9.73 -14.90 11.58
C ILE A 116 -9.52 -15.71 10.30
N THR A 117 -10.16 -15.30 9.21
CA THR A 117 -9.88 -15.80 7.85
C THR A 117 -9.03 -14.77 7.12
N ILE A 118 -7.83 -15.14 6.68
CA ILE A 118 -6.98 -14.30 5.84
C ILE A 118 -7.26 -14.62 4.38
N VAL A 119 -7.57 -13.58 3.61
CA VAL A 119 -8.01 -13.66 2.21
C VAL A 119 -7.01 -12.95 1.32
N ALA A 120 -6.64 -13.54 0.18
CA ALA A 120 -5.89 -12.89 -0.88
C ALA A 120 -6.11 -13.59 -2.23
N HIS A 121 -5.47 -13.06 -3.29
CA HIS A 121 -5.45 -13.73 -4.59
C HIS A 121 -4.54 -14.98 -4.57
N PRO A 122 -4.80 -16.02 -5.39
CA PRO A 122 -3.91 -17.20 -5.48
C PRO A 122 -2.46 -16.85 -5.80
N ALA A 123 -2.22 -15.87 -6.69
CA ALA A 123 -0.86 -15.42 -7.02
C ALA A 123 -0.16 -14.76 -5.82
N THR A 124 -0.89 -13.97 -5.03
CA THR A 124 -0.38 -13.39 -3.77
C THR A 124 0.06 -14.48 -2.80
N ARG A 125 -0.78 -15.51 -2.61
CA ARG A 125 -0.42 -16.65 -1.75
C ARG A 125 0.81 -17.39 -2.27
N ALA A 126 0.90 -17.61 -3.58
CA ALA A 126 2.04 -18.29 -4.21
C ALA A 126 3.34 -17.49 -4.03
N ALA A 127 3.29 -16.16 -4.19
CA ALA A 127 4.43 -15.28 -3.99
C ALA A 127 4.90 -15.28 -2.52
N MET A 128 3.99 -15.20 -1.54
CA MET A 128 4.32 -15.26 -0.11
C MET A 128 4.97 -16.58 0.31
N LEU A 129 4.72 -17.67 -0.41
CA LEU A 129 5.31 -18.99 -0.16
C LEU A 129 6.53 -19.27 -1.05
N GLY A 130 6.86 -18.38 -1.95
CA GLY A 130 7.87 -18.56 -2.98
C GLY A 130 9.07 -17.63 -2.88
N PRO A 131 9.95 -17.68 -3.90
CA PRO A 131 11.16 -16.86 -3.96
C PRO A 131 10.92 -15.34 -3.84
N PRO A 132 9.82 -14.75 -4.38
CA PRO A 132 9.60 -13.31 -4.27
C PRO A 132 9.58 -12.79 -2.83
N PHE A 133 9.20 -13.63 -1.85
CA PHE A 133 9.07 -13.24 -0.45
C PHE A 133 10.32 -13.51 0.40
N LYS A 134 11.41 -13.96 -0.22
CA LYS A 134 12.65 -14.32 0.49
C LYS A 134 13.30 -13.13 1.21
N TYR A 135 13.18 -11.93 0.68
CA TYR A 135 13.77 -10.71 1.24
C TYR A 135 13.37 -10.44 2.69
N VAL A 136 12.18 -10.87 3.11
CA VAL A 136 11.72 -10.66 4.51
C VAL A 136 12.61 -11.34 5.56
N THR A 137 13.46 -12.26 5.13
CA THR A 137 14.46 -12.92 5.99
C THR A 137 15.85 -12.32 5.86
N GLU A 138 16.01 -11.28 5.05
CA GLU A 138 17.31 -10.70 4.68
C GLU A 138 17.45 -9.21 5.00
N PHE A 139 16.49 -8.62 5.76
CA PHE A 139 16.52 -7.21 6.15
C PHE A 139 17.85 -6.74 6.77
N ASP A 140 18.51 -7.59 7.54
CA ASP A 140 19.82 -7.29 8.13
C ASP A 140 20.91 -7.07 7.08
N LYS A 141 20.86 -7.80 5.96
CA LYS A 141 21.79 -7.62 4.85
C LYS A 141 21.55 -6.30 4.12
N ASP A 142 20.27 -5.93 3.96
CA ASP A 142 19.87 -4.76 3.18
C ASP A 142 20.14 -3.46 3.95
N VAL A 143 19.75 -3.39 5.23
CA VAL A 143 19.84 -2.15 6.00
C VAL A 143 21.02 -2.10 6.97
N GLY A 144 21.65 -3.24 7.31
CA GLY A 144 22.76 -3.34 8.25
C GLY A 144 23.97 -2.44 7.92
N PRO A 145 24.43 -2.40 6.66
CA PRO A 145 25.50 -1.49 6.24
C PRO A 145 25.19 -0.02 6.50
N THR A 146 23.96 0.42 6.16
CA THR A 146 23.46 1.78 6.38
C THR A 146 23.40 2.11 7.88
N ILE A 147 22.90 1.20 8.69
CA ILE A 147 22.84 1.36 10.15
C ILE A 147 24.25 1.55 10.72
N THR A 148 25.21 0.73 10.29
CA THR A 148 26.60 0.82 10.76
C THR A 148 27.23 2.17 10.41
N GLU A 149 27.12 2.59 9.15
CA GLU A 149 27.64 3.87 8.68
C GLU A 149 27.00 5.06 9.45
N TRP A 150 25.68 5.08 9.54
CA TRP A 150 24.97 6.20 10.13
C TRP A 150 25.12 6.26 11.65
N THR A 151 25.29 5.12 12.32
CA THR A 151 25.64 5.11 13.75
C THR A 151 26.97 5.80 13.97
N ALA A 152 27.98 5.51 13.17
CA ALA A 152 29.30 6.16 13.28
C ALA A 152 29.25 7.68 12.97
N LEU A 153 28.38 8.11 12.04
CA LEU A 153 28.16 9.53 11.76
C LEU A 153 27.39 10.23 12.90
N LYS A 154 26.42 9.55 13.52
CA LYS A 154 25.66 10.06 14.67
C LYS A 154 26.58 10.30 15.88
N GLU A 155 27.50 9.37 16.17
CA GLU A 155 28.50 9.49 17.23
C GLU A 155 29.45 10.68 17.04
N LYS A 156 29.75 11.05 15.79
CA LYS A 156 30.56 12.22 15.44
C LYS A 156 29.77 13.53 15.40
N GLY A 157 28.44 13.49 15.56
CA GLY A 157 27.58 14.66 15.41
C GLY A 157 27.41 15.13 13.96
N GLU A 158 27.70 14.27 12.98
CA GLU A 158 27.66 14.57 11.54
C GLU A 158 26.37 14.09 10.86
N LEU A 159 25.46 13.42 11.60
CA LEU A 159 24.21 12.90 11.07
C LEU A 159 23.10 13.96 11.17
N SER A 160 22.40 14.23 10.08
CA SER A 160 21.24 15.14 10.12
C SER A 160 20.10 14.54 10.96
N GLU A 161 19.28 15.40 11.56
CA GLU A 161 18.13 15.00 12.39
C GLU A 161 17.21 14.01 11.66
N ARG A 162 16.88 14.26 10.38
CA ARG A 162 16.08 13.36 9.55
C ARG A 162 16.72 11.98 9.41
N ARG A 163 18.05 11.91 9.13
CA ARG A 163 18.75 10.62 9.04
C ARG A 163 18.84 9.94 10.40
N SER A 164 18.92 10.71 11.48
CA SER A 164 18.89 10.16 12.83
C SER A 164 17.55 9.49 13.14
N ARG A 165 16.42 10.13 12.78
CA ARG A 165 15.09 9.51 12.92
C ARG A 165 14.99 8.23 12.08
N LEU A 166 15.44 8.27 10.82
CA LEU A 166 15.42 7.07 9.97
C LEU A 166 16.33 5.97 10.52
N LEU A 167 17.50 6.30 11.08
CA LEU A 167 18.36 5.32 11.76
C LEU A 167 17.64 4.65 12.93
N ASP A 168 16.90 5.42 13.72
CA ASP A 168 16.12 4.88 14.85
C ASP A 168 14.99 3.94 14.33
N ASP A 169 14.30 4.31 13.24
CA ASP A 169 13.30 3.45 12.58
C ASP A 169 13.94 2.17 11.99
N LEU A 170 15.12 2.25 11.37
CA LEU A 170 15.82 1.08 10.82
C LEU A 170 16.28 0.11 11.93
N ASN A 171 16.73 0.61 13.07
CA ASN A 171 17.05 -0.23 14.23
C ASN A 171 15.82 -0.93 14.79
N LEU A 172 14.69 -0.21 14.86
CA LEU A 172 13.40 -0.79 15.27
C LEU A 172 12.94 -1.85 14.27
N LEU A 173 13.07 -1.59 12.95
CA LEU A 173 12.78 -2.57 11.89
C LEU A 173 13.55 -3.87 12.12
N LEU A 174 14.88 -3.82 12.30
CA LEU A 174 15.68 -5.03 12.51
C LEU A 174 15.31 -5.77 13.81
N THR A 175 14.90 -5.03 14.83
CA THR A 175 14.46 -5.62 16.09
C THR A 175 13.13 -6.35 15.91
N ASP A 176 12.17 -5.71 15.24
CA ASP A 176 10.83 -6.23 15.07
C ASP A 176 10.77 -7.31 13.97
N ALA A 177 11.66 -7.26 12.98
CA ALA A 177 11.80 -8.29 11.94
C ALA A 177 12.02 -9.70 12.50
N LYS A 178 12.64 -9.81 13.68
CA LYS A 178 12.83 -11.10 14.37
C LYS A 178 11.52 -11.75 14.83
N ARG A 179 10.43 -10.98 14.87
CA ARG A 179 9.08 -11.44 15.21
C ARG A 179 8.31 -11.95 13.97
N ILE A 180 8.81 -11.69 12.76
CA ILE A 180 8.12 -12.07 11.54
C ILE A 180 7.97 -13.58 11.43
N ALA A 181 6.72 -14.02 11.27
CA ALA A 181 6.37 -15.39 10.90
C ALA A 181 5.43 -15.31 9.70
N VAL A 182 5.96 -15.59 8.51
CA VAL A 182 5.19 -15.53 7.26
C VAL A 182 3.88 -16.30 7.42
N THR A 183 2.76 -15.60 7.30
CA THR A 183 1.42 -16.15 7.52
C THR A 183 0.59 -15.95 6.25
N PRO A 184 0.58 -16.95 5.35
CA PRO A 184 -0.11 -16.87 4.08
C PRO A 184 -1.63 -16.90 4.25
N PRO A 185 -2.40 -16.45 3.23
CA PRO A 185 -3.86 -16.51 3.24
C PRO A 185 -4.41 -17.94 3.38
N ASP A 186 -5.55 -18.06 4.10
CA ASP A 186 -6.30 -19.30 4.22
C ASP A 186 -7.25 -19.51 3.03
N LEU A 187 -7.87 -18.43 2.59
CA LEU A 187 -8.84 -18.37 1.52
C LEU A 187 -8.28 -17.59 0.34
N THR A 188 -8.38 -18.15 -0.86
CA THR A 188 -7.97 -17.45 -2.07
C THR A 188 -9.16 -17.11 -2.96
N VAL A 189 -9.11 -15.91 -3.58
CA VAL A 189 -10.14 -15.36 -4.46
C VAL A 189 -9.51 -15.02 -5.79
N ALA A 190 -9.90 -15.73 -6.85
CA ALA A 190 -9.37 -15.51 -8.21
C ALA A 190 -10.11 -14.40 -8.96
N ASP A 191 -11.43 -14.26 -8.71
CA ASP A 191 -12.27 -13.28 -9.40
C ASP A 191 -12.97 -12.36 -8.40
N GLU A 192 -13.98 -12.87 -7.69
CA GLU A 192 -14.77 -12.09 -6.73
C GLU A 192 -15.21 -12.93 -5.53
N LEU A 193 -15.18 -12.31 -4.35
CA LEU A 193 -15.83 -12.78 -3.14
C LEU A 193 -16.69 -11.65 -2.59
N VAL A 194 -17.96 -11.92 -2.28
CA VAL A 194 -18.85 -10.97 -1.63
C VAL A 194 -19.14 -11.43 -0.21
N LEU A 195 -18.81 -10.58 0.77
CA LEU A 195 -19.15 -10.80 2.17
C LEU A 195 -20.42 -9.99 2.50
N HIS A 196 -21.51 -10.68 2.83
CA HIS A 196 -22.74 -10.03 3.27
C HIS A 196 -22.71 -9.79 4.79
N ARG A 197 -22.91 -8.54 5.21
CA ARG A 197 -22.91 -8.09 6.61
C ARG A 197 -24.18 -7.26 6.91
N GLY A 198 -25.30 -7.93 7.05
CA GLY A 198 -26.62 -7.29 7.07
C GLY A 198 -26.92 -6.68 5.70
N GLU A 199 -27.17 -5.37 5.67
CA GLU A 199 -27.39 -4.64 4.42
C GLU A 199 -26.11 -4.19 3.70
N ARG A 200 -24.93 -4.42 4.31
CA ARG A 200 -23.65 -4.09 3.69
C ARG A 200 -23.14 -5.26 2.89
N GLU A 201 -22.74 -4.99 1.66
CA GLU A 201 -21.95 -5.89 0.82
C GLU A 201 -20.52 -5.39 0.77
N ILE A 202 -19.58 -6.30 0.96
CA ILE A 202 -18.13 -6.03 0.85
C ILE A 202 -17.63 -6.90 -0.30
N HIS A 203 -17.33 -6.27 -1.43
CA HIS A 203 -16.84 -6.93 -2.62
C HIS A 203 -15.32 -6.94 -2.61
N ILE A 204 -14.71 -8.13 -2.65
CA ILE A 204 -13.27 -8.34 -2.78
C ILE A 204 -13.06 -8.88 -4.18
N ARG A 205 -12.39 -8.12 -5.05
CA ARG A 205 -12.35 -8.38 -6.49
C ARG A 205 -10.94 -8.31 -7.06
N HIS A 206 -10.63 -9.24 -7.96
CA HIS A 206 -9.50 -9.12 -8.86
C HIS A 206 -9.98 -8.49 -10.17
N LEU A 207 -9.55 -7.26 -10.45
CA LEU A 207 -9.93 -6.54 -11.68
C LEU A 207 -8.91 -6.72 -12.81
N GLY A 208 -7.79 -7.36 -12.52
CA GLY A 208 -6.66 -7.59 -13.41
C GLY A 208 -5.33 -7.35 -12.71
N LYS A 209 -4.24 -7.61 -13.42
CA LYS A 209 -2.88 -7.37 -12.95
C LYS A 209 -2.59 -5.86 -12.96
N GLY A 210 -1.65 -5.42 -12.12
CA GLY A 210 -1.23 -4.03 -12.11
C GLY A 210 0.11 -3.87 -11.41
N ASN A 211 0.11 -3.54 -10.12
CA ASN A 211 1.32 -3.50 -9.31
C ASN A 211 1.90 -4.91 -9.15
N THR A 212 1.04 -5.91 -8.97
CA THR A 212 1.40 -7.33 -8.95
C THR A 212 0.51 -8.16 -9.87
N GLU A 213 0.74 -9.48 -9.89
CA GLU A 213 -0.13 -10.41 -10.62
C GLU A 213 -1.46 -10.67 -9.91
N GLY A 214 -1.53 -10.42 -8.60
CA GLY A 214 -2.63 -10.81 -7.74
C GLY A 214 -3.26 -9.67 -6.96
N ASP A 215 -3.35 -8.48 -7.56
CA ASP A 215 -3.93 -7.32 -6.89
C ASP A 215 -5.43 -7.50 -6.66
N LEU A 216 -5.89 -7.38 -5.42
CA LEU A 216 -7.30 -7.34 -5.05
C LEU A 216 -7.70 -5.91 -4.69
N VAL A 217 -8.89 -5.52 -5.06
CA VAL A 217 -9.56 -4.32 -4.57
C VAL A 217 -10.69 -4.71 -3.63
N LEU A 218 -10.98 -3.85 -2.65
CA LEU A 218 -12.17 -3.98 -1.81
C LEU A 218 -13.11 -2.83 -2.13
N TRP A 219 -14.35 -3.16 -2.55
CA TRP A 219 -15.36 -2.18 -2.92
C TRP A 219 -16.60 -2.29 -2.04
N LEU A 220 -17.04 -1.14 -1.54
CA LEU A 220 -18.25 -0.96 -0.72
C LEU A 220 -19.26 -0.14 -1.52
N PRO A 221 -20.17 -0.79 -2.28
CA PRO A 221 -21.08 -0.09 -3.19
C PRO A 221 -22.01 0.89 -2.46
N ARG A 222 -22.55 0.51 -1.32
CA ARG A 222 -23.45 1.35 -0.53
C ARG A 222 -22.76 2.62 -0.01
N GLU A 223 -21.56 2.49 0.49
CA GLU A 223 -20.75 3.58 1.02
C GLU A 223 -19.99 4.34 -0.06
N ARG A 224 -19.93 3.79 -1.27
CA ARG A 224 -19.21 4.33 -2.42
C ARG A 224 -17.72 4.53 -2.12
N ILE A 225 -17.11 3.50 -1.53
CA ILE A 225 -15.68 3.47 -1.20
C ILE A 225 -15.03 2.33 -1.96
N VAL A 226 -13.87 2.58 -2.57
CA VAL A 226 -12.98 1.54 -3.10
C VAL A 226 -11.61 1.65 -2.45
N ALA A 227 -11.07 0.53 -1.95
CA ALA A 227 -9.68 0.42 -1.51
C ALA A 227 -8.91 -0.42 -2.52
N THR A 228 -7.75 0.05 -2.93
CA THR A 228 -7.07 -0.44 -4.14
C THR A 228 -5.76 -1.17 -3.89
N GLY A 229 -5.25 -1.18 -2.64
CA GLY A 229 -3.85 -1.53 -2.45
C GLY A 229 -2.97 -0.69 -3.37
N ASP A 230 -1.85 -1.23 -3.80
CA ASP A 230 -0.84 -0.50 -4.56
C ASP A 230 -1.14 -0.37 -6.06
N LEU A 231 -2.34 -0.77 -6.50
CA LEU A 231 -2.85 -0.29 -7.80
C LEU A 231 -2.91 1.24 -7.85
N VAL A 232 -3.09 1.88 -6.68
CA VAL A 232 -2.98 3.33 -6.53
C VAL A 232 -2.19 3.64 -5.26
N VAL A 233 -1.08 4.34 -5.39
CA VAL A 233 -0.25 4.86 -4.30
C VAL A 233 -0.09 6.36 -4.47
N HIS A 234 -0.32 7.14 -3.41
CA HIS A 234 -0.23 8.59 -3.40
C HIS A 234 0.81 9.06 -2.35
N PRO A 235 1.62 10.08 -2.61
CA PRO A 235 1.64 10.91 -3.82
C PRO A 235 2.57 10.40 -4.94
N ILE A 236 3.29 9.30 -4.75
CA ILE A 236 4.21 8.73 -5.74
C ILE A 236 3.86 7.26 -5.93
N PRO A 237 3.54 6.83 -7.17
CA PRO A 237 3.22 5.42 -7.44
C PRO A 237 4.45 4.51 -7.32
N TYR A 238 4.23 3.20 -7.13
CA TYR A 238 5.27 2.18 -7.06
C TYR A 238 5.27 1.35 -8.35
N GLY A 239 6.42 1.26 -9.03
CA GLY A 239 6.54 0.60 -10.34
C GLY A 239 7.28 -0.74 -10.31
N PHE A 240 7.50 -1.33 -9.14
CA PHE A 240 8.34 -2.52 -8.96
C PHE A 240 7.68 -3.78 -9.54
N GLY A 241 8.32 -4.41 -10.54
CA GLY A 241 7.87 -5.69 -11.10
C GLY A 241 6.42 -5.70 -11.63
N SER A 242 5.91 -4.54 -12.00
CA SER A 242 4.52 -4.30 -12.38
C SER A 242 4.19 -4.69 -13.83
N PHE A 243 2.90 -4.73 -14.17
CA PHE A 243 2.32 -5.14 -15.46
C PHE A 243 1.70 -3.95 -16.20
N PRO A 244 2.49 -3.08 -16.87
CA PRO A 244 2.03 -1.77 -17.35
C PRO A 244 0.80 -1.81 -18.25
N ARG A 245 0.68 -2.80 -19.15
CA ARG A 245 -0.45 -2.94 -20.07
C ARG A 245 -1.73 -3.27 -19.31
N GLU A 246 -1.68 -4.35 -18.55
CA GLU A 246 -2.81 -4.84 -17.78
C GLU A 246 -3.22 -3.81 -16.72
N TRP A 247 -2.26 -3.09 -16.15
CA TRP A 247 -2.53 -2.05 -15.14
C TRP A 247 -3.43 -0.93 -15.67
N ILE A 248 -3.25 -0.51 -16.92
CA ILE A 248 -4.13 0.48 -17.58
C ILE A 248 -5.59 -0.01 -17.57
N ASP A 249 -5.81 -1.27 -17.95
CA ASP A 249 -7.14 -1.88 -18.00
C ASP A 249 -7.72 -2.06 -16.60
N THR A 250 -6.90 -2.46 -15.62
CA THR A 250 -7.27 -2.59 -14.21
C THR A 250 -7.68 -1.25 -13.60
N LEU A 251 -6.92 -0.18 -13.87
CA LEU A 251 -7.26 1.19 -13.45
C LEU A 251 -8.57 1.66 -14.09
N ALA A 252 -8.82 1.33 -15.36
CA ALA A 252 -10.10 1.61 -16.00
C ALA A 252 -11.26 0.84 -15.36
N GLY A 253 -11.01 -0.40 -14.93
CA GLY A 253 -11.96 -1.19 -14.14
C GLY A 253 -12.31 -0.55 -12.80
N ILE A 254 -11.32 0.01 -12.09
CA ILE A 254 -11.56 0.78 -10.86
C ILE A 254 -12.37 2.05 -11.17
N GLU A 255 -12.01 2.78 -12.22
CA GLU A 255 -12.70 4.01 -12.64
C GLU A 255 -14.18 3.79 -12.96
N ALA A 256 -14.53 2.59 -13.47
CA ALA A 256 -15.90 2.20 -13.78
C ALA A 256 -16.75 1.91 -12.53
N LEU A 257 -16.15 1.72 -11.36
CA LEU A 257 -16.88 1.56 -10.11
C LEU A 257 -17.50 2.90 -9.67
N ASP A 258 -18.70 2.83 -9.10
CA ASP A 258 -19.35 4.02 -8.54
C ASP A 258 -18.79 4.31 -7.14
N PHE A 259 -17.72 5.10 -7.07
CA PHE A 259 -17.10 5.51 -5.81
C PHE A 259 -17.02 7.04 -5.64
N GLU A 260 -17.06 7.47 -4.39
CA GLU A 260 -16.78 8.85 -3.94
C GLU A 260 -15.41 8.97 -3.28
N LEU A 261 -14.95 7.87 -2.65
CA LEU A 261 -13.68 7.81 -1.96
C LEU A 261 -12.86 6.63 -2.50
N LEU A 262 -11.64 6.90 -2.91
CA LEU A 262 -10.66 5.87 -3.22
C LEU A 262 -9.57 5.90 -2.14
N VAL A 263 -9.42 4.77 -1.46
CA VAL A 263 -8.37 4.53 -0.45
C VAL A 263 -7.20 3.87 -1.15
N PRO A 264 -6.07 4.57 -1.33
CA PRO A 264 -4.88 3.99 -1.94
C PRO A 264 -4.15 3.06 -0.98
N GLY A 265 -3.21 2.26 -1.47
CA GLY A 265 -2.34 1.44 -0.62
C GLY A 265 -1.50 2.26 0.33
N HIS A 266 -1.04 3.43 -0.09
CA HIS A 266 -0.33 4.41 0.74
C HIS A 266 -0.83 5.82 0.47
N GLY A 267 -0.69 6.69 1.50
CA GLY A 267 -0.97 8.12 1.39
C GLY A 267 -2.45 8.47 1.43
N GLU A 268 -2.78 9.64 0.91
CA GLU A 268 -4.07 10.30 1.15
C GLU A 268 -5.22 9.71 0.33
N VAL A 269 -6.40 9.69 0.94
CA VAL A 269 -7.67 9.31 0.28
C VAL A 269 -7.97 10.24 -0.88
N GLN A 270 -8.22 9.67 -2.06
CA GLN A 270 -8.61 10.41 -3.25
C GLN A 270 -10.13 10.61 -3.28
N ARG A 271 -10.57 11.83 -3.59
CA ARG A 271 -11.99 12.23 -3.56
C ARG A 271 -12.57 12.50 -4.95
N ASP A 272 -11.74 12.31 -5.96
CA ASP A 272 -12.10 12.38 -7.37
C ASP A 272 -11.26 11.37 -8.17
N ARG A 273 -11.37 11.41 -9.50
CA ARG A 273 -10.69 10.48 -10.39
C ARG A 273 -9.41 11.02 -11.02
N SER A 274 -9.02 12.25 -10.67
CA SER A 274 -7.93 12.96 -11.37
C SER A 274 -6.59 12.25 -11.23
N TYR A 275 -6.29 11.70 -10.05
CA TYR A 275 -5.04 10.96 -9.83
C TYR A 275 -5.05 9.59 -10.54
N LEU A 276 -6.19 8.91 -10.57
CA LEU A 276 -6.36 7.66 -11.30
C LEU A 276 -6.15 7.87 -12.82
N GLU A 277 -6.76 8.92 -13.37
CA GLU A 277 -6.60 9.32 -14.76
C GLU A 277 -5.14 9.72 -15.09
N LEU A 278 -4.46 10.41 -14.16
CA LEU A 278 -3.03 10.75 -14.28
C LEU A 278 -2.18 9.49 -14.42
N LEU A 279 -2.35 8.50 -13.52
CA LEU A 279 -1.60 7.24 -13.55
C LEU A 279 -1.84 6.50 -14.87
N ARG A 280 -3.10 6.35 -15.28
CA ARG A 280 -3.48 5.67 -16.51
C ARG A 280 -2.90 6.34 -17.76
N THR A 281 -2.98 7.67 -17.82
CA THR A 281 -2.44 8.46 -18.94
C THR A 281 -0.92 8.37 -18.99
N MET A 282 -0.25 8.44 -17.85
CA MET A 282 1.21 8.33 -17.76
C MET A 282 1.67 6.92 -18.20
N LEU A 283 1.05 5.86 -17.72
CA LEU A 283 1.36 4.49 -18.15
C LEU A 283 1.19 4.31 -19.66
N ALA A 284 0.07 4.79 -20.22
CA ALA A 284 -0.19 4.71 -21.67
C ALA A 284 0.88 5.43 -22.49
N ALA A 285 1.26 6.65 -22.09
CA ALA A 285 2.28 7.44 -22.77
C ALA A 285 3.67 6.76 -22.71
N MET A 286 4.05 6.25 -21.53
CA MET A 286 5.34 5.58 -21.35
C MET A 286 5.42 4.25 -22.11
N ARG A 287 4.33 3.51 -22.22
CA ARG A 287 4.28 2.30 -23.04
C ARG A 287 4.57 2.57 -24.53
N VAL A 288 4.01 3.65 -25.07
CA VAL A 288 4.28 4.05 -26.47
C VAL A 288 5.77 4.35 -26.65
N GLN A 289 6.36 5.14 -25.74
CA GLN A 289 7.79 5.48 -25.81
C GLN A 289 8.70 4.26 -25.67
N ALA A 290 8.35 3.33 -24.76
CA ALA A 290 9.12 2.09 -24.58
C ALA A 290 9.06 1.19 -25.83
N ALA A 291 7.89 1.06 -26.46
CA ALA A 291 7.73 0.32 -27.71
C ALA A 291 8.59 0.92 -28.82
N ASP A 292 8.61 2.25 -28.96
CA ASP A 292 9.46 2.95 -29.93
C ASP A 292 10.96 2.75 -29.66
N ALA A 293 11.36 2.77 -28.39
CA ALA A 293 12.75 2.54 -27.99
C ALA A 293 13.20 1.12 -28.33
N VAL A 294 12.40 0.11 -27.99
CA VAL A 294 12.67 -1.30 -28.30
C VAL A 294 12.68 -1.55 -29.82
N ALA A 295 11.76 -0.94 -30.58
CA ALA A 295 11.75 -1.03 -32.03
C ALA A 295 13.03 -0.45 -32.68
N LYS A 296 13.69 0.51 -32.02
CA LYS A 296 15.02 1.05 -32.40
C LYS A 296 16.20 0.20 -31.91
N GLY A 297 15.93 -0.93 -31.25
CA GLY A 297 16.95 -1.84 -30.74
C GLY A 297 17.64 -1.39 -29.46
N LEU A 298 17.04 -0.47 -28.70
CA LEU A 298 17.61 0.01 -27.44
C LEU A 298 17.49 -1.06 -26.35
N ASP A 299 18.57 -1.24 -25.59
CA ASP A 299 18.58 -2.04 -24.37
C ASP A 299 17.85 -1.33 -23.21
N LEU A 300 17.81 -1.98 -22.04
CA LEU A 300 17.13 -1.44 -20.87
C LEU A 300 17.67 -0.05 -20.47
N GLU A 301 19.01 0.10 -20.40
CA GLU A 301 19.62 1.35 -19.95
C GLU A 301 19.40 2.50 -20.94
N ALA A 302 19.50 2.20 -22.24
CA ALA A 302 19.23 3.17 -23.27
C ALA A 302 17.72 3.53 -23.33
N THR A 303 16.83 2.55 -23.12
CA THR A 303 15.38 2.79 -23.03
C THR A 303 15.06 3.66 -21.82
N ARG A 304 15.60 3.35 -20.63
CA ARG A 304 15.41 4.13 -19.41
C ARG A 304 15.76 5.62 -19.61
N LYS A 305 16.85 5.90 -20.33
CA LYS A 305 17.28 7.27 -20.68
C LYS A 305 16.41 7.92 -21.76
N ALA A 306 15.76 7.13 -22.60
CA ALA A 306 14.92 7.64 -23.70
C ALA A 306 13.48 7.95 -23.25
N LEU A 307 13.03 7.39 -22.13
CA LEU A 307 11.70 7.67 -21.59
C LEU A 307 11.64 9.10 -21.02
N ASP A 308 10.71 9.89 -21.53
CA ASP A 308 10.51 11.27 -21.12
C ASP A 308 9.28 11.41 -20.21
N PHE A 309 9.51 11.56 -18.90
CA PHE A 309 8.50 11.80 -17.89
C PHE A 309 8.20 13.30 -17.65
N SER A 310 8.81 14.22 -18.39
CA SER A 310 8.77 15.68 -18.13
C SER A 310 7.35 16.26 -18.10
N ALA A 311 6.43 15.71 -18.89
CA ALA A 311 5.02 16.12 -18.90
C ALA A 311 4.26 15.73 -17.61
N PHE A 312 4.73 14.71 -16.88
CA PHE A 312 4.07 14.15 -15.70
C PHE A 312 4.80 14.51 -14.39
N ALA A 313 6.12 14.56 -14.39
CA ALA A 313 6.94 14.81 -13.21
C ALA A 313 6.50 16.05 -12.37
N PRO A 314 6.05 17.17 -12.96
CA PRO A 314 5.55 18.32 -12.20
C PRO A 314 4.28 18.07 -11.39
N LYS A 315 3.59 16.93 -11.60
CA LYS A 315 2.38 16.53 -10.86
C LYS A 315 2.69 15.80 -9.55
N PHE A 316 3.96 15.45 -9.31
CA PHE A 316 4.45 14.75 -8.13
C PHE A 316 5.26 15.69 -7.23
N PRO A 317 5.61 15.33 -5.99
CA PRO A 317 6.37 16.18 -5.09
C PRO A 317 7.68 16.70 -5.71
N GLN A 318 7.90 18.03 -5.65
CA GLN A 318 8.97 18.71 -6.37
C GLN A 318 10.18 19.09 -5.51
N ASP A 319 10.15 18.80 -4.21
CA ASP A 319 11.32 18.93 -3.35
C ASP A 319 12.36 17.86 -3.68
N ASP A 320 13.58 18.01 -3.18
CA ASP A 320 14.69 17.10 -3.50
C ASP A 320 14.42 15.65 -3.11
N MET A 321 13.63 15.44 -2.04
CA MET A 321 13.24 14.11 -1.63
C MET A 321 12.20 13.52 -2.58
N GLY A 322 11.14 14.25 -2.88
CA GLY A 322 10.10 13.81 -3.78
C GLY A 322 10.65 13.44 -5.15
N LYS A 323 11.56 14.25 -5.71
CA LYS A 323 12.23 13.93 -6.98
C LYS A 323 13.03 12.62 -6.93
N ARG A 324 13.83 12.43 -5.85
CA ARG A 324 14.60 11.18 -5.67
C ARG A 324 13.69 9.96 -5.50
N LEU A 325 12.60 10.10 -4.72
CA LEU A 325 11.66 9.00 -4.53
C LEU A 325 10.84 8.73 -5.79
N PHE A 326 10.48 9.75 -6.58
CA PHE A 326 9.83 9.55 -7.87
C PHE A 326 10.73 8.79 -8.83
N GLU A 327 12.04 9.04 -8.83
CA GLU A 327 13.00 8.26 -9.60
C GLU A 327 13.11 6.84 -9.07
N ALA A 328 13.34 6.65 -7.78
CA ALA A 328 13.60 5.35 -7.16
C ALA A 328 12.38 4.43 -7.12
N TRP A 329 11.16 4.97 -6.91
CA TRP A 329 9.96 4.17 -6.73
C TRP A 329 9.13 4.02 -8.00
N TRP A 330 9.27 4.98 -8.93
CA TRP A 330 8.48 4.99 -10.14
C TRP A 330 9.31 4.91 -11.41
N THR A 331 10.06 5.97 -11.80
CA THR A 331 10.62 6.05 -13.15
C THR A 331 11.65 4.97 -13.44
N SER A 332 12.51 4.63 -12.48
CA SER A 332 13.51 3.58 -12.67
C SER A 332 12.87 2.18 -12.74
N PRO A 333 12.06 1.73 -11.75
CA PRO A 333 11.48 0.38 -11.80
C PRO A 333 10.44 0.20 -12.91
N ILE A 334 9.56 1.17 -13.16
CA ILE A 334 8.56 1.06 -14.23
C ILE A 334 9.20 0.97 -15.61
N SER A 335 10.34 1.65 -15.83
CA SER A 335 11.07 1.58 -17.10
C SER A 335 11.54 0.16 -17.42
N ARG A 336 11.91 -0.63 -16.42
CA ARG A 336 12.26 -2.04 -16.58
C ARG A 336 11.05 -2.87 -17.00
N SER A 337 9.91 -2.71 -16.31
CA SER A 337 8.67 -3.41 -16.66
C SER A 337 8.20 -3.06 -18.09
N LEU A 338 8.25 -1.78 -18.45
CA LEU A 338 7.92 -1.29 -19.79
C LEU A 338 8.83 -1.88 -20.87
N TRP A 339 10.13 -1.95 -20.62
CA TRP A 339 11.10 -2.54 -21.57
C TRP A 339 10.90 -4.05 -21.72
N LEU A 340 10.68 -4.78 -20.61
CA LEU A 340 10.39 -6.22 -20.63
C LEU A 340 9.12 -6.49 -21.46
N GLU A 341 8.05 -5.76 -21.19
CA GLU A 341 6.78 -5.89 -21.93
C GLU A 341 6.98 -5.62 -23.43
N ALA A 342 7.61 -4.48 -23.78
CA ALA A 342 7.83 -4.09 -25.17
C ALA A 342 8.75 -5.07 -25.92
N SER A 343 9.68 -5.73 -25.20
CA SER A 343 10.60 -6.75 -25.73
C SER A 343 9.97 -8.15 -25.81
N GLY A 344 8.73 -8.34 -25.38
CA GLY A 344 8.07 -9.64 -25.28
C GLY A 344 8.71 -10.58 -24.25
N LYS A 345 9.40 -10.04 -23.26
CA LYS A 345 10.04 -10.79 -22.19
C LYS A 345 9.09 -10.90 -20.99
N PRO A 346 9.16 -12.01 -20.22
CA PRO A 346 8.33 -12.15 -19.02
C PRO A 346 8.70 -11.09 -17.97
N ILE A 347 7.68 -10.52 -17.35
CA ILE A 347 7.86 -9.68 -16.17
C ILE A 347 8.06 -10.63 -14.99
N VAL A 348 9.22 -10.54 -14.36
CA VAL A 348 9.54 -11.29 -13.15
C VAL A 348 9.23 -10.39 -11.97
N GLN A 349 8.29 -10.83 -11.14
CA GLN A 349 8.04 -10.19 -9.86
C GLN A 349 9.19 -10.56 -8.91
N ALA A 350 10.04 -9.60 -8.66
CA ALA A 350 11.15 -9.69 -7.74
C ALA A 350 11.02 -8.56 -6.73
N ASP A 351 11.67 -8.72 -5.62
CA ASP A 351 11.84 -7.72 -4.59
C ASP A 351 12.39 -6.39 -5.15
N ALA A 352 12.09 -5.28 -4.47
CA ALA A 352 12.60 -3.95 -4.81
C ALA A 352 14.14 -3.89 -4.89
N GLY A 353 14.85 -4.75 -4.16
CA GLY A 353 16.32 -4.87 -4.19
C GLY A 353 16.89 -5.46 -5.48
N GLU A 354 16.15 -6.29 -6.21
CA GLU A 354 16.60 -6.90 -7.47
C GLU A 354 16.26 -6.08 -8.73
N ASN A 355 15.55 -4.96 -8.56
CA ASN A 355 15.08 -4.11 -9.65
C ASN A 355 16.04 -2.95 -9.99
N ASN A 356 17.21 -2.87 -9.37
CA ASN A 356 18.24 -1.85 -9.65
C ASN A 356 19.27 -2.31 -10.67
#